data_2a076ddefc128e17a1c7bbec00026403
#
_entry.id   2a076ddefc128e17a1c7bbec00026403
#
_cell.length_a   1.000
_cell.length_b   1.000
_cell.length_c   1.000
_cell.angle_alpha   90.00
_cell.angle_beta   90.00
_cell.angle_gamma   90.00
#
_symmetry.space_group_name_H-M   'P 1'
#
loop_
_entity.id
_entity.type
_entity.pdbx_description
1 polymer ?
#
loop_
_entity_poly.entity_id
_entity_poly.type
_entity_poly.pdbx_seq_one_letter_code
_entity_poly.pdbx_strand_id
1 'polypeptide(L)'
;MLFLLLAISYMLRVQAEAHQAQEIAVHYDQMRADLYRELEKEFRSDLPRWNATIDEQSLTISFHEPEVLFQTGSAQVRPRFKGILTDFFPRYVAILMKDKYRSSIEEIRIEGYTSTLWRSGSSVDEAYFGNMELSQARTRNTLGYVLGLSSLTDSKAWLMEHVTANGLSFSHLVLRNGVEDQFASQRVDFRVRTNADARIKQIRELVSE
;
A
#
# COMPACT_ATOMS: atom_id res chain seq x y z
N MET A 1 24.78 -46.27 14.39
CA MET A 1 23.39 -46.13 14.81
C MET A 1 23.05 -44.73 15.30
N LEU A 2 23.83 -44.11 16.17
CA LEU A 2 23.57 -42.77 16.71
C LEU A 2 23.47 -41.67 15.60
N PHE A 3 24.38 -41.68 14.64
CA PHE A 3 24.37 -40.73 13.49
C PHE A 3 23.14 -40.86 12.61
N LEU A 4 22.63 -42.06 12.40
CA LEU A 4 21.41 -42.28 11.61
C LEU A 4 20.17 -41.71 12.33
N LEU A 5 20.07 -41.89 13.64
CA LEU A 5 19.00 -41.35 14.44
C LEU A 5 19.03 -39.82 14.48
N LEU A 6 20.20 -39.21 14.57
CA LEU A 6 20.39 -37.77 14.49
C LEU A 6 19.99 -37.23 13.12
N ALA A 7 20.37 -37.90 12.03
CA ALA A 7 20.02 -37.51 10.67
C ALA A 7 18.51 -37.59 10.44
N ILE A 8 17.85 -38.66 10.90
CA ILE A 8 16.39 -38.81 10.79
C ILE A 8 15.68 -37.74 11.62
N SER A 9 16.12 -37.50 12.86
CA SER A 9 15.57 -36.46 13.72
C SER A 9 15.69 -35.08 13.07
N TYR A 10 16.82 -34.76 12.47
CA TYR A 10 17.05 -33.52 11.74
C TYR A 10 16.13 -33.40 10.51
N MET A 11 16.05 -34.46 9.70
CA MET A 11 15.14 -34.47 8.54
C MET A 11 13.67 -34.28 8.93
N LEU A 12 13.21 -34.94 9.99
CA LEU A 12 11.84 -34.79 10.47
C LEU A 12 11.57 -33.36 10.97
N ARG A 13 12.55 -32.74 11.63
CA ARG A 13 12.45 -31.35 12.06
C ARG A 13 12.35 -30.40 10.87
N VAL A 14 13.26 -30.52 9.89
CA VAL A 14 13.25 -29.70 8.67
C VAL A 14 11.94 -29.85 7.89
N GLN A 15 11.42 -31.08 7.78
CA GLN A 15 10.12 -31.33 7.14
C GLN A 15 8.97 -30.66 7.90
N ALA A 16 8.95 -30.73 9.22
CA ALA A 16 7.91 -30.11 10.04
C ALA A 16 7.95 -28.57 9.91
N GLU A 17 9.14 -27.97 9.93
CA GLU A 17 9.34 -26.54 9.75
C GLU A 17 8.92 -26.09 8.35
N ALA A 18 9.28 -26.84 7.32
CA ALA A 18 8.87 -26.56 5.93
C ALA A 18 7.34 -26.65 5.74
N HIS A 19 6.69 -27.67 6.37
CA HIS A 19 5.25 -27.81 6.31
C HIS A 19 4.54 -26.67 7.03
N GLN A 20 5.00 -26.29 8.21
CA GLN A 20 4.47 -25.12 8.95
C GLN A 20 4.62 -23.82 8.16
N ALA A 21 5.76 -23.63 7.47
CA ALA A 21 6.01 -22.53 6.59
C ALA A 21 4.98 -22.45 5.44
N GLN A 22 4.72 -23.60 4.82
CA GLN A 22 3.77 -23.69 3.73
C GLN A 22 2.32 -23.42 4.19
N GLU A 23 1.91 -23.93 5.33
CA GLU A 23 0.58 -23.64 5.88
C GLU A 23 0.37 -22.16 6.18
N ILE A 24 1.39 -21.50 6.74
CA ILE A 24 1.35 -20.05 6.99
C ILE A 24 1.25 -19.30 5.68
N ALA A 25 2.05 -19.63 4.66
CA ALA A 25 2.00 -18.97 3.36
C ALA A 25 0.61 -19.11 2.70
N VAL A 26 0.03 -20.31 2.71
CA VAL A 26 -1.31 -20.56 2.16
C VAL A 26 -2.38 -19.75 2.92
N HIS A 27 -2.30 -19.70 4.24
CA HIS A 27 -3.24 -18.93 5.06
C HIS A 27 -3.17 -17.42 4.72
N TYR A 28 -1.97 -16.88 4.50
CA TYR A 28 -1.80 -15.47 4.14
C TYR A 28 -2.26 -15.16 2.73
N ASP A 29 -2.01 -16.03 1.77
CA ASP A 29 -2.52 -15.87 0.41
C ASP A 29 -4.05 -15.87 0.39
N GLN A 30 -4.67 -16.73 1.20
CA GLN A 30 -6.11 -16.77 1.37
C GLN A 30 -6.64 -15.47 1.99
N MET A 31 -6.03 -15.01 3.07
CA MET A 31 -6.41 -13.77 3.74
C MET A 31 -6.28 -12.56 2.81
N ARG A 32 -5.20 -12.49 2.02
CA ARG A 32 -4.99 -11.42 1.03
C ARG A 32 -6.08 -11.44 -0.05
N ALA A 33 -6.39 -12.61 -0.59
CA ALA A 33 -7.44 -12.78 -1.59
C ALA A 33 -8.84 -12.44 -1.03
N ASP A 34 -9.09 -12.78 0.25
CA ASP A 34 -10.35 -12.43 0.92
C ASP A 34 -10.47 -10.92 1.14
N LEU A 35 -9.39 -10.28 1.58
CA LEU A 35 -9.34 -8.83 1.76
C LEU A 35 -9.54 -8.10 0.43
N TYR A 36 -8.85 -8.54 -0.64
CA TYR A 36 -9.05 -7.99 -1.99
C TYR A 36 -10.52 -8.09 -2.41
N ARG A 37 -11.15 -9.26 -2.27
CA ARG A 37 -12.56 -9.47 -2.64
C ARG A 37 -13.51 -8.55 -1.86
N GLU A 38 -13.24 -8.31 -0.59
CA GLU A 38 -14.04 -7.38 0.21
C GLU A 38 -13.85 -5.93 -0.24
N LEU A 39 -12.61 -5.50 -0.46
CA LEU A 39 -12.32 -4.16 -0.97
C LEU A 39 -12.93 -3.95 -2.36
N GLU A 40 -12.76 -4.91 -3.24
CA GLU A 40 -13.30 -4.85 -4.61
C GLU A 40 -14.83 -4.81 -4.60
N LYS A 41 -15.47 -5.64 -3.77
CA LYS A 41 -16.93 -5.64 -3.61
C LYS A 41 -17.44 -4.30 -3.07
N GLU A 42 -16.75 -3.71 -2.09
CA GLU A 42 -17.14 -2.46 -1.47
C GLU A 42 -17.03 -1.29 -2.44
N PHE A 43 -15.93 -1.22 -3.21
CA PHE A 43 -15.61 -0.04 -4.00
C PHE A 43 -15.87 -0.18 -5.50
N ARG A 44 -16.29 -1.33 -6.00
CA ARG A 44 -16.50 -1.61 -7.44
C ARG A 44 -17.32 -0.55 -8.15
N SER A 45 -18.41 -0.07 -7.54
CA SER A 45 -19.29 0.94 -8.13
C SER A 45 -18.69 2.36 -8.07
N ASP A 46 -17.75 2.59 -7.17
CA ASP A 46 -17.17 3.90 -6.89
C ASP A 46 -15.87 4.15 -7.65
N LEU A 47 -15.07 3.10 -7.86
CA LEU A 47 -13.77 3.20 -8.54
C LEU A 47 -13.83 3.95 -9.87
N PRO A 48 -14.80 3.70 -10.79
CA PRO A 48 -14.90 4.46 -12.03
C PRO A 48 -15.18 5.95 -11.81
N ARG A 49 -16.03 6.29 -10.82
CA ARG A 49 -16.39 7.69 -10.51
C ARG A 49 -15.21 8.47 -9.93
N TRP A 50 -14.34 7.77 -9.22
CA TRP A 50 -13.16 8.33 -8.58
C TRP A 50 -11.92 8.29 -9.47
N ASN A 51 -12.05 7.73 -10.69
CA ASN A 51 -10.91 7.39 -11.55
C ASN A 51 -9.83 6.64 -10.76
N ALA A 52 -10.27 5.62 -10.04
CA ALA A 52 -9.43 4.80 -9.21
C ALA A 52 -9.41 3.35 -9.70
N THR A 53 -8.34 2.65 -9.36
CA THR A 53 -8.15 1.23 -9.64
C THR A 53 -7.78 0.50 -8.36
N ILE A 54 -8.02 -0.81 -8.33
CA ILE A 54 -7.56 -1.69 -7.25
C ILE A 54 -6.70 -2.80 -7.85
N ASP A 55 -5.54 -3.04 -7.24
CA ASP A 55 -4.62 -4.10 -7.61
C ASP A 55 -4.68 -5.23 -6.57
N GLU A 56 -4.93 -6.45 -7.06
CA GLU A 56 -5.10 -7.65 -6.21
C GLU A 56 -3.79 -8.08 -5.55
N GLN A 57 -2.67 -7.98 -6.28
CA GLN A 57 -1.40 -8.52 -5.79
C GLN A 57 -0.80 -7.65 -4.68
N SER A 58 -0.89 -6.34 -4.85
CA SER A 58 -0.32 -5.37 -3.91
C SER A 58 -1.31 -4.84 -2.89
N LEU A 59 -2.61 -5.19 -2.99
CA LEU A 59 -3.71 -4.63 -2.19
C LEU A 59 -3.70 -3.09 -2.21
N THR A 60 -3.48 -2.52 -3.40
CA THR A 60 -3.34 -1.08 -3.59
C THR A 60 -4.57 -0.51 -4.27
N ILE A 61 -5.13 0.55 -3.69
CA ILE A 61 -6.13 1.38 -4.35
C ILE A 61 -5.44 2.66 -4.82
N SER A 62 -5.39 2.85 -6.15
CA SER A 62 -4.71 3.97 -6.79
C SER A 62 -5.72 4.98 -7.30
N PHE A 63 -5.55 6.24 -6.89
CA PHE A 63 -6.32 7.38 -7.39
C PHE A 63 -5.51 8.12 -8.44
N HIS A 64 -6.06 8.19 -9.64
CA HIS A 64 -5.47 8.86 -10.80
C HIS A 64 -6.09 10.26 -10.97
N GLU A 65 -5.80 10.96 -12.06
CA GLU A 65 -6.22 12.35 -12.32
C GLU A 65 -5.60 13.39 -11.37
N PRO A 66 -4.31 13.69 -11.56
CA PRO A 66 -3.58 14.61 -10.68
C PRO A 66 -4.26 15.97 -10.53
N GLU A 67 -4.94 16.48 -11.55
CA GLU A 67 -5.67 17.75 -11.50
C GLU A 67 -6.90 17.73 -10.59
N VAL A 68 -7.45 16.54 -10.32
CA VAL A 68 -8.55 16.35 -9.37
C VAL A 68 -8.04 16.23 -7.95
N LEU A 69 -6.87 15.60 -7.79
CA LEU A 69 -6.27 15.33 -6.48
C LEU A 69 -5.62 16.60 -5.90
N PHE A 70 -4.80 17.27 -6.70
CA PHE A 70 -4.03 18.46 -6.31
C PHE A 70 -4.00 19.50 -7.42
N GLN A 71 -3.77 20.75 -7.05
CA GLN A 71 -3.42 21.77 -8.04
C GLN A 71 -1.99 21.52 -8.52
N THR A 72 -1.71 21.80 -9.80
CA THR A 72 -0.37 21.70 -10.39
C THR A 72 0.66 22.45 -9.56
N GLY A 73 1.77 21.78 -9.21
CA GLY A 73 2.83 22.37 -8.38
C GLY A 73 2.43 22.61 -6.90
N SER A 74 1.25 22.19 -6.48
CA SER A 74 0.74 22.37 -5.10
C SER A 74 0.55 21.04 -4.39
N ALA A 75 0.68 21.07 -3.06
CA ALA A 75 0.37 19.96 -2.18
C ALA A 75 -1.01 20.09 -1.50
N GLN A 76 -1.78 21.12 -1.86
CA GLN A 76 -3.10 21.33 -1.29
C GLN A 76 -4.11 20.32 -1.86
N VAL A 77 -4.72 19.52 -0.98
CA VAL A 77 -5.79 18.57 -1.35
C VAL A 77 -7.01 19.33 -1.85
N ARG A 78 -7.43 19.06 -3.08
CA ARG A 78 -8.57 19.77 -3.70
C ARG A 78 -9.90 19.33 -3.11
N PRO A 79 -10.94 20.19 -3.16
CA PRO A 79 -12.27 19.87 -2.58
C PRO A 79 -12.85 18.56 -3.11
N ARG A 80 -12.70 18.27 -4.40
CA ARG A 80 -13.19 17.01 -5.00
C ARG A 80 -12.50 15.80 -4.39
N PHE A 81 -11.18 15.83 -4.22
CA PHE A 81 -10.43 14.73 -3.60
C PHE A 81 -10.77 14.59 -2.11
N LYS A 82 -10.95 15.71 -1.40
CA LYS A 82 -11.45 15.68 -0.02
C LYS A 82 -12.80 14.96 0.07
N GLY A 83 -13.73 15.22 -0.85
CA GLY A 83 -15.00 14.52 -0.91
C GLY A 83 -14.85 13.02 -1.13
N ILE A 84 -13.96 12.62 -2.06
CA ILE A 84 -13.61 11.22 -2.29
C ILE A 84 -13.03 10.58 -1.03
N LEU A 85 -12.06 11.22 -0.39
CA LEU A 85 -11.41 10.72 0.83
C LEU A 85 -12.39 10.57 2.00
N THR A 86 -13.35 11.50 2.12
CA THR A 86 -14.40 11.46 3.16
C THR A 86 -15.33 10.25 3.00
N ASP A 87 -15.64 9.86 1.77
CA ASP A 87 -16.45 8.67 1.46
C ASP A 87 -15.61 7.39 1.52
N PHE A 88 -14.45 7.39 0.89
CA PHE A 88 -13.57 6.22 0.75
C PHE A 88 -12.95 5.77 2.08
N PHE A 89 -12.24 6.67 2.75
CA PHE A 89 -11.29 6.26 3.80
C PHE A 89 -11.96 5.65 5.03
N PRO A 90 -13.10 6.13 5.54
CA PRO A 90 -13.80 5.46 6.66
C PRO A 90 -14.27 4.05 6.33
N ARG A 91 -14.79 3.82 5.12
CA ARG A 91 -15.22 2.50 4.66
C ARG A 91 -14.04 1.55 4.49
N TYR A 92 -12.93 2.06 3.96
CA TYR A 92 -11.67 1.34 3.83
C TYR A 92 -11.14 0.88 5.19
N VAL A 93 -11.06 1.78 6.15
CA VAL A 93 -10.63 1.49 7.53
C VAL A 93 -11.56 0.48 8.20
N ALA A 94 -12.87 0.61 8.02
CA ALA A 94 -13.85 -0.32 8.60
C ALA A 94 -13.64 -1.76 8.10
N ILE A 95 -13.20 -1.96 6.85
CA ILE A 95 -12.85 -3.28 6.34
C ILE A 95 -11.56 -3.79 6.98
N LEU A 96 -10.52 -2.95 7.00
CA LEU A 96 -9.20 -3.33 7.51
C LEU A 96 -9.23 -3.64 9.02
N MET A 97 -10.10 -2.98 9.77
CA MET A 97 -10.25 -3.17 11.22
C MET A 97 -11.15 -4.35 11.61
N LYS A 98 -11.72 -5.12 10.67
CA LYS A 98 -12.44 -6.35 11.00
C LYS A 98 -11.52 -7.32 11.72
N ASP A 99 -12.02 -8.04 12.72
CA ASP A 99 -11.25 -8.97 13.56
C ASP A 99 -10.40 -9.95 12.74
N LYS A 100 -10.92 -10.41 11.61
CA LYS A 100 -10.22 -11.36 10.73
C LYS A 100 -9.01 -10.77 9.98
N TYR A 101 -8.89 -9.43 9.89
CA TYR A 101 -7.79 -8.76 9.17
C TYR A 101 -6.90 -7.92 10.09
N ARG A 102 -7.48 -7.29 11.11
CA ARG A 102 -6.83 -6.27 11.93
C ARG A 102 -5.46 -6.70 12.46
N SER A 103 -5.33 -7.94 12.95
CA SER A 103 -4.07 -8.46 13.48
C SER A 103 -3.02 -8.79 12.42
N SER A 104 -3.44 -8.83 11.15
CA SER A 104 -2.55 -9.12 10.01
C SER A 104 -2.12 -7.85 9.26
N ILE A 105 -2.73 -6.69 9.55
CA ILE A 105 -2.32 -5.42 8.97
C ILE A 105 -1.07 -4.92 9.69
N GLU A 106 0.01 -4.77 8.94
CA GLU A 106 1.26 -4.21 9.43
C GLU A 106 1.29 -2.69 9.22
N GLU A 107 0.88 -2.24 8.03
CA GLU A 107 0.99 -0.83 7.64
C GLU A 107 -0.01 -0.51 6.53
N ILE A 108 -0.56 0.69 6.57
CA ILE A 108 -1.30 1.32 5.48
C ILE A 108 -0.43 2.47 4.98
N ARG A 109 0.05 2.39 3.75
CA ARG A 109 0.86 3.43 3.12
C ARG A 109 0.02 4.33 2.24
N ILE A 110 0.11 5.62 2.48
CA ILE A 110 -0.31 6.64 1.54
C ILE A 110 0.92 7.01 0.72
N GLU A 111 0.99 6.53 -0.52
CA GLU A 111 2.14 6.71 -1.40
C GLU A 111 1.81 7.74 -2.47
N GLY A 112 2.66 8.75 -2.63
CA GLY A 112 2.50 9.81 -3.63
C GLY A 112 3.54 9.70 -4.72
N TYR A 113 3.07 9.68 -5.96
CA TYR A 113 3.92 9.59 -7.15
C TYR A 113 3.73 10.82 -8.03
N THR A 114 4.79 11.17 -8.76
CA THR A 114 4.82 12.24 -9.74
C THR A 114 5.24 11.72 -11.10
N SER A 115 5.10 12.53 -12.13
CA SER A 115 5.79 12.34 -13.42
C SER A 115 7.20 12.92 -13.35
N THR A 116 7.98 12.70 -14.41
CA THR A 116 9.31 13.32 -14.57
C THR A 116 9.25 14.81 -14.82
N LEU A 117 8.07 15.38 -15.06
CA LEU A 117 7.89 16.80 -15.32
C LEU A 117 8.33 17.66 -14.12
N TRP A 118 9.15 18.65 -14.42
CA TRP A 118 9.58 19.69 -13.49
C TRP A 118 9.77 21.01 -14.23
N ARG A 119 10.45 21.97 -13.62
CA ARG A 119 10.73 23.27 -14.21
C ARG A 119 11.63 23.13 -15.44
N SER A 120 11.39 23.93 -16.47
CA SER A 120 12.25 23.96 -17.68
C SER A 120 13.69 24.29 -17.30
N GLY A 121 14.63 23.53 -17.86
CA GLY A 121 16.06 23.74 -17.61
C GLY A 121 16.63 23.11 -16.35
N SER A 122 15.80 22.41 -15.53
CA SER A 122 16.29 21.68 -14.37
C SER A 122 17.09 20.45 -14.79
N SER A 123 18.11 20.11 -14.00
CA SER A 123 18.77 18.81 -14.08
C SER A 123 17.83 17.69 -13.62
N VAL A 124 18.19 16.44 -13.93
CA VAL A 124 17.43 15.26 -13.47
C VAL A 124 17.37 15.19 -11.95
N ASP A 125 18.47 15.50 -11.27
CA ASP A 125 18.54 15.48 -9.81
C ASP A 125 17.65 16.55 -9.19
N GLU A 126 17.68 17.78 -9.71
CA GLU A 126 16.79 18.86 -9.26
C GLU A 126 15.32 18.50 -9.45
N ALA A 127 14.98 17.90 -10.59
CA ALA A 127 13.63 17.41 -10.85
C ALA A 127 13.24 16.29 -9.87
N TYR A 128 14.15 15.35 -9.60
CA TYR A 128 13.88 14.23 -8.68
C TYR A 128 13.63 14.69 -7.26
N PHE A 129 14.51 15.53 -6.70
CA PHE A 129 14.36 16.04 -5.34
C PHE A 129 13.17 17.00 -5.20
N GLY A 130 12.93 17.86 -6.20
CA GLY A 130 11.76 18.74 -6.19
C GLY A 130 10.44 17.96 -6.24
N ASN A 131 10.36 16.92 -7.06
CA ASN A 131 9.23 16.01 -7.10
C ASN A 131 9.11 15.18 -5.80
N MET A 132 10.22 14.84 -5.15
CA MET A 132 10.25 14.16 -3.85
C MET A 132 9.61 15.05 -2.77
N GLU A 133 10.03 16.30 -2.67
CA GLU A 133 9.45 17.27 -1.74
C GLU A 133 7.96 17.46 -1.98
N LEU A 134 7.56 17.63 -3.25
CA LEU A 134 6.15 17.80 -3.63
C LEU A 134 5.30 16.57 -3.29
N SER A 135 5.77 15.37 -3.64
CA SER A 135 5.05 14.12 -3.35
C SER A 135 4.93 13.86 -1.85
N GLN A 136 5.98 14.14 -1.07
CA GLN A 136 5.97 14.03 0.38
C GLN A 136 4.98 15.01 1.02
N ALA A 137 4.94 16.24 0.56
CA ALA A 137 3.98 17.24 1.04
C ALA A 137 2.53 16.85 0.72
N ARG A 138 2.28 16.27 -0.47
CA ARG A 138 0.96 15.79 -0.89
C ARG A 138 0.46 14.66 -0.02
N THR A 139 1.28 13.64 0.22
CA THR A 139 0.90 12.49 1.06
C THR A 139 0.72 12.88 2.51
N ARG A 140 1.59 13.75 3.06
CA ARG A 140 1.41 14.32 4.40
C ARG A 140 0.08 15.06 4.54
N ASN A 141 -0.28 15.89 3.56
CA ASN A 141 -1.54 16.64 3.60
C ASN A 141 -2.76 15.72 3.43
N THR A 142 -2.64 14.66 2.62
CA THR A 142 -3.67 13.61 2.51
C THR A 142 -3.85 12.90 3.85
N LEU A 143 -2.76 12.46 4.49
CA LEU A 143 -2.78 11.85 5.82
C LEU A 143 -3.42 12.77 6.86
N GLY A 144 -2.99 14.05 6.90
CA GLY A 144 -3.56 15.04 7.82
C GLY A 144 -5.06 15.21 7.63
N TYR A 145 -5.53 15.21 6.38
CA TYR A 145 -6.95 15.30 6.08
C TYR A 145 -7.73 14.06 6.57
N VAL A 146 -7.29 12.85 6.25
CA VAL A 146 -8.02 11.63 6.62
C VAL A 146 -8.02 11.38 8.13
N LEU A 147 -6.92 11.67 8.85
CA LEU A 147 -6.85 11.59 10.30
C LEU A 147 -7.69 12.67 11.02
N GLY A 148 -8.08 13.72 10.30
CA GLY A 148 -8.97 14.78 10.79
C GLY A 148 -10.47 14.46 10.62
N LEU A 149 -10.83 13.36 9.96
CA LEU A 149 -12.23 12.99 9.76
C LEU A 149 -12.89 12.57 11.08
N SER A 150 -14.01 13.23 11.45
CA SER A 150 -14.74 12.93 12.69
C SER A 150 -15.28 11.51 12.77
N SER A 151 -15.59 10.91 11.62
CA SER A 151 -16.01 9.50 11.52
C SER A 151 -14.95 8.48 11.94
N LEU A 152 -13.70 8.89 12.10
CA LEU A 152 -12.56 8.03 12.46
C LEU A 152 -12.03 8.28 13.87
N THR A 153 -12.73 9.05 14.69
CA THR A 153 -12.29 9.42 16.03
C THR A 153 -11.94 8.18 16.88
N ASP A 154 -12.80 7.16 16.87
CA ASP A 154 -12.61 5.92 17.65
C ASP A 154 -11.47 5.04 17.10
N SER A 155 -11.16 5.17 15.82
CA SER A 155 -10.09 4.42 15.15
C SER A 155 -8.75 5.16 15.15
N LYS A 156 -8.70 6.40 15.62
CA LYS A 156 -7.57 7.31 15.46
C LYS A 156 -6.27 6.77 16.06
N ALA A 157 -6.33 6.17 17.24
CA ALA A 157 -5.15 5.59 17.89
C ALA A 157 -4.54 4.49 17.01
N TRP A 158 -5.36 3.55 16.55
CA TRP A 158 -4.91 2.48 15.67
C TRP A 158 -4.36 3.02 14.34
N LEU A 159 -5.03 4.03 13.75
CA LEU A 159 -4.56 4.66 12.52
C LEU A 159 -3.19 5.33 12.68
N MET A 160 -2.93 5.99 13.82
CA MET A 160 -1.64 6.62 14.08
C MET A 160 -0.50 5.61 14.24
N GLU A 161 -0.80 4.36 14.62
CA GLU A 161 0.17 3.27 14.72
C GLU A 161 0.44 2.60 13.35
N HIS A 162 -0.54 2.61 12.45
CA HIS A 162 -0.49 1.79 11.23
C HIS A 162 -0.44 2.59 9.93
N VAL A 163 -0.76 3.89 9.91
CA VAL A 163 -0.78 4.68 8.67
C VAL A 163 0.46 5.54 8.52
N THR A 164 1.12 5.41 7.38
CA THR A 164 2.27 6.23 7.00
C THR A 164 2.03 7.02 5.72
N ALA A 165 2.82 8.06 5.50
CA ALA A 165 2.76 8.90 4.31
C ALA A 165 4.14 8.98 3.66
N ASN A 166 4.24 8.54 2.40
CA ASN A 166 5.49 8.36 1.68
C ASN A 166 5.45 9.08 0.33
N GLY A 167 6.31 10.07 0.14
CA GLY A 167 6.54 10.70 -1.16
C GLY A 167 7.61 9.92 -1.92
N LEU A 168 7.31 9.51 -3.14
CA LEU A 168 8.17 8.62 -3.92
C LEU A 168 8.66 9.23 -5.23
N SER A 169 8.46 10.54 -5.44
CA SER A 169 8.87 11.22 -6.65
C SER A 169 8.40 10.48 -7.92
N PHE A 170 9.25 10.36 -8.92
CA PHE A 170 9.01 9.57 -10.12
C PHE A 170 9.77 8.23 -10.12
N SER A 171 9.95 7.62 -8.94
CA SER A 171 10.65 6.34 -8.80
C SER A 171 9.93 5.16 -9.46
N HIS A 172 8.61 5.26 -9.67
CA HIS A 172 7.77 4.21 -10.25
C HIS A 172 6.85 4.79 -11.33
N LEU A 173 7.44 5.06 -12.48
CA LEU A 173 6.71 5.58 -13.64
C LEU A 173 5.79 4.52 -14.24
N VAL A 174 4.64 4.96 -14.73
CA VAL A 174 3.78 4.15 -15.58
C VAL A 174 4.24 4.31 -17.02
N LEU A 175 4.61 3.21 -17.66
CA LEU A 175 5.04 3.19 -19.05
C LEU A 175 3.97 2.61 -19.95
N ARG A 176 3.70 3.25 -21.10
CA ARG A 176 2.90 2.71 -22.19
C ARG A 176 3.79 2.60 -23.44
N ASN A 177 3.96 1.39 -23.93
CA ASN A 177 4.86 1.11 -25.06
C ASN A 177 6.29 1.64 -24.85
N GLY A 178 6.81 1.55 -23.61
CA GLY A 178 8.16 2.01 -23.26
C GLY A 178 8.30 3.53 -23.07
N VAL A 179 7.22 4.30 -23.20
CA VAL A 179 7.21 5.76 -23.00
C VAL A 179 6.41 6.07 -21.72
N GLU A 180 6.88 7.06 -20.96
CA GLU A 180 6.18 7.53 -19.77
C GLU A 180 4.77 8.01 -20.11
N ASP A 181 3.78 7.44 -19.41
CA ASP A 181 2.46 8.04 -19.28
C ASP A 181 2.48 9.00 -18.10
N GLN A 182 2.72 10.27 -18.38
CA GLN A 182 2.85 11.31 -17.36
C GLN A 182 1.60 11.47 -16.50
N PHE A 183 0.43 11.19 -17.06
CA PHE A 183 -0.84 11.31 -16.38
C PHE A 183 -1.05 10.14 -15.41
N ALA A 184 -0.81 8.93 -15.87
CA ALA A 184 -0.91 7.72 -15.05
C ALA A 184 0.19 7.63 -14.00
N SER A 185 1.36 8.24 -14.25
CA SER A 185 2.47 8.29 -13.29
C SER A 185 2.16 9.17 -12.08
N GLN A 186 1.32 10.19 -12.23
CA GLN A 186 0.90 11.09 -11.15
C GLN A 186 -0.32 10.50 -10.43
N ARG A 187 -0.13 9.93 -9.25
CA ARG A 187 -1.19 9.26 -8.50
C ARG A 187 -0.97 9.30 -7.00
N VAL A 188 -2.02 8.97 -6.26
CA VAL A 188 -1.96 8.66 -4.83
C VAL A 188 -2.46 7.25 -4.62
N ASP A 189 -1.62 6.43 -4.01
CA ASP A 189 -1.89 5.03 -3.72
C ASP A 189 -2.16 4.85 -2.22
N PHE A 190 -3.18 4.05 -1.91
CA PHE A 190 -3.43 3.53 -0.57
C PHE A 190 -3.11 2.04 -0.59
N ARG A 191 -1.97 1.68 -0.03
CA ARG A 191 -1.44 0.32 -0.07
C ARG A 191 -1.48 -0.32 1.31
N VAL A 192 -2.08 -1.50 1.39
CA VAL A 192 -2.04 -2.33 2.59
C VAL A 192 -0.80 -3.21 2.56
N ARG A 193 -0.01 -3.16 3.64
CA ARG A 193 1.01 -4.16 3.92
C ARG A 193 0.52 -5.07 5.03
N THR A 194 0.70 -6.35 4.84
CA THR A 194 0.39 -7.37 5.85
C THR A 194 1.68 -7.92 6.44
N ASN A 195 1.61 -8.46 7.64
CA ASN A 195 2.73 -9.12 8.28
C ASN A 195 3.10 -10.48 7.64
N ALA A 196 2.39 -10.87 6.58
CA ALA A 196 2.67 -12.07 5.79
C ALA A 196 4.10 -12.10 5.26
N ASP A 197 4.55 -10.99 4.64
CA ASP A 197 5.88 -10.91 4.04
C ASP A 197 6.99 -11.06 5.09
N ALA A 198 6.80 -10.45 6.27
CA ALA A 198 7.75 -10.57 7.39
C ALA A 198 7.81 -12.01 7.92
N ARG A 199 6.66 -12.68 8.03
CA ARG A 199 6.59 -14.08 8.50
C ARG A 199 7.13 -15.06 7.47
N ILE A 200 6.83 -14.89 6.19
CA ILE A 200 7.39 -15.72 5.11
C ILE A 200 8.92 -15.58 5.06
N LYS A 201 9.43 -14.35 5.26
CA LYS A 201 10.87 -14.11 5.32
C LYS A 201 11.52 -14.82 6.52
N GLN A 202 10.94 -14.71 7.73
CA GLN A 202 11.42 -15.42 8.91
C GLN A 202 11.49 -16.93 8.70
N ILE A 203 10.48 -17.50 8.04
CA ILE A 203 10.43 -18.93 7.78
C ILE A 203 11.52 -19.34 6.78
N ARG A 204 11.74 -18.56 5.71
CA ARG A 204 12.84 -18.84 4.76
C ARG A 204 14.21 -18.76 5.40
N GLU A 205 14.43 -17.84 6.31
CA GLU A 205 15.68 -17.72 7.07
C GLU A 205 15.91 -18.95 7.98
N LEU A 206 14.85 -19.42 8.67
CA LEU A 206 14.94 -20.62 9.51
C LEU A 206 15.20 -21.93 8.74
N VAL A 207 14.75 -22.00 7.47
CA VAL A 207 14.94 -23.19 6.62
C VAL A 207 16.30 -23.15 5.91
N SER A 208 16.98 -21.99 5.86
CA SER A 208 18.29 -21.83 5.21
C SER A 208 19.50 -21.98 6.16
N GLU A 209 19.28 -22.10 7.47
CA GLU A 209 20.27 -22.46 8.50
C GLU A 209 20.21 -23.96 8.83
#